data_059e3ebb7c657e14e0c5dddf81c2610d
#
_entry.id   059e3ebb7c657e14e0c5dddf81c2610d
#
_cell.length_a   1.000
_cell.length_b   1.000
_cell.length_c   1.000
_cell.angle_alpha   90.00
_cell.angle_beta   90.00
_cell.angle_gamma   90.00
#
_symmetry.space_group_name_H-M   'P 1'
#
loop_
_entity.id
_entity.type
_entity.pdbx_description
1 polymer ?
#
loop_
_entity_poly.entity_id
_entity_poly.type
_entity_poly.pdbx_seq_one_letter_code
_entity_poly.pdbx_strand_id
1 'polypeptide(L)'
;MIALVKIALQLLADVWKPMPSVGLGVREIRVRAQGQYRVVYFAKFEEAVYVLDAFAKKTQRTAKQDLELAAARFRELRWERRPQ
;
A
#
# COMPACT_ATOMS: atom_id res chain seq x y z
N MET A 1 11.12 -0.14 0.17
CA MET A 1 9.85 0.63 0.24
C MET A 1 9.98 1.86 -0.65
N ILE A 2 8.93 2.16 -1.40
CA ILE A 2 8.96 3.24 -2.38
C ILE A 2 8.01 4.35 -1.95
N ALA A 3 8.50 5.60 -1.92
CA ALA A 3 7.68 6.78 -1.68
C ALA A 3 7.25 7.37 -3.02
N LEU A 4 5.96 7.62 -3.21
CA LEU A 4 5.40 8.18 -4.42
C LEU A 4 4.80 9.55 -4.15
N VAL A 5 4.72 10.38 -5.18
CA VAL A 5 4.04 11.67 -5.08
C VAL A 5 2.55 11.42 -4.90
N LYS A 6 2.00 12.02 -3.85
CA LYS A 6 0.62 11.81 -3.43
C LYS A 6 -0.41 12.09 -4.52
N ILE A 7 -0.20 13.16 -5.27
CA ILE A 7 -1.11 13.59 -6.34
C ILE A 7 -1.23 12.54 -7.43
N ALA A 8 -0.10 11.94 -7.84
CA ALA A 8 -0.10 10.93 -8.90
C ALA A 8 -0.96 9.72 -8.52
N LEU A 9 -0.83 9.25 -7.28
CA LEU A 9 -1.61 8.10 -6.84
C LEU A 9 -3.10 8.44 -6.70
N GLN A 10 -3.43 9.63 -6.23
CA GLN A 10 -4.81 10.08 -6.12
C GLN A 10 -5.52 10.15 -7.47
N LEU A 11 -4.79 10.55 -8.53
CA LEU A 11 -5.34 10.57 -9.88
C LEU A 11 -5.58 9.19 -10.45
N LEU A 12 -4.82 8.19 -10.00
CA LEU A 12 -4.93 6.80 -10.47
C LEU A 12 -5.92 5.97 -9.65
N ALA A 13 -6.27 6.41 -8.47
CA ALA A 13 -7.01 5.60 -7.50
C ALA A 13 -8.48 6.01 -7.41
N ASP A 14 -9.29 5.62 -8.41
CA ASP A 14 -10.75 5.80 -8.32
C ASP A 14 -11.39 4.83 -7.34
N VAL A 15 -10.76 3.67 -7.13
CA VAL A 15 -11.30 2.62 -6.25
C VAL A 15 -10.19 2.09 -5.36
N TRP A 16 -10.36 2.28 -4.07
CA TRP A 16 -9.45 1.74 -3.07
C TRP A 16 -10.28 1.09 -1.96
N LYS A 17 -9.65 0.20 -1.21
CA LYS A 17 -10.27 -0.37 -0.03
C LYS A 17 -9.29 -0.35 1.15
N PRO A 18 -9.81 -0.25 2.38
CA PRO A 18 -8.94 -0.34 3.55
C PRO A 18 -8.38 -1.75 3.72
N MET A 19 -7.18 -1.83 4.29
CA MET A 19 -6.50 -3.09 4.60
C MET A 19 -6.15 -3.12 6.08
N PRO A 20 -7.14 -3.26 6.98
CA PRO A 20 -6.89 -3.21 8.41
C PRO A 20 -6.01 -4.35 8.92
N SER A 21 -5.97 -5.48 8.21
CA SER A 21 -5.09 -6.60 8.57
C SER A 21 -3.60 -6.24 8.43
N VAL A 22 -3.26 -5.24 7.62
CA VAL A 22 -1.89 -4.73 7.49
C VAL A 22 -1.65 -3.63 8.52
N GLY A 23 -2.57 -2.70 8.65
CA GLY A 23 -2.46 -1.63 9.61
C GLY A 23 -3.53 -0.57 9.43
N LEU A 24 -3.75 0.23 10.46
CA LEU A 24 -4.71 1.31 10.42
C LEU A 24 -4.26 2.38 9.43
N GLY A 25 -5.12 2.73 8.49
CA GLY A 25 -4.84 3.72 7.46
C GLY A 25 -4.17 3.15 6.21
N VAL A 26 -3.85 1.87 6.21
CA VAL A 26 -3.31 1.18 5.02
C VAL A 26 -4.44 0.89 4.05
N ARG A 27 -4.17 1.08 2.76
CA ARG A 27 -5.13 0.91 1.68
C ARG A 27 -4.55 0.04 0.57
N GLU A 28 -5.46 -0.55 -0.20
CA GLU A 28 -5.13 -1.30 -1.41
C GLU A 28 -5.85 -0.69 -2.59
N ILE A 29 -5.13 -0.53 -3.70
CA ILE A 29 -5.75 -0.20 -5.00
C ILE A 29 -5.48 -1.32 -5.99
N ARG A 30 -6.37 -1.46 -6.96
CA ARG A 30 -6.19 -2.35 -8.09
C ARG A 30 -5.77 -1.55 -9.29
N VAL A 31 -4.72 -2.00 -9.95
CA VAL A 31 -4.21 -1.35 -11.16
C VAL A 31 -4.34 -2.32 -12.32
N ARG A 32 -4.96 -1.86 -13.40
CA ARG A 32 -5.03 -2.60 -14.66
C ARG A 32 -4.03 -1.98 -15.63
N ALA A 33 -3.08 -2.80 -16.06
CA ALA A 33 -2.14 -2.44 -17.10
C ALA A 33 -2.14 -3.59 -18.10
N GLN A 34 -1.02 -4.24 -18.35
CA GLN A 34 -0.99 -5.47 -19.13
C GLN A 34 -1.21 -6.68 -18.21
N GLY A 35 -2.24 -6.61 -17.38
CA GLY A 35 -2.58 -7.58 -16.36
C GLY A 35 -3.26 -6.85 -15.22
N GLN A 36 -3.50 -7.55 -14.12
CA GLN A 36 -4.08 -6.98 -12.93
C GLN A 36 -3.06 -7.00 -11.80
N TYR A 37 -2.92 -5.85 -11.15
CA TYR A 37 -1.97 -5.68 -10.05
C TYR A 37 -2.67 -5.10 -8.84
N ARG A 38 -2.14 -5.41 -7.66
CA ARG A 38 -2.58 -4.79 -6.41
C ARG A 38 -1.42 -4.01 -5.83
N VAL A 39 -1.73 -2.82 -5.31
CA VAL A 39 -0.74 -1.97 -4.64
C VAL A 39 -1.26 -1.68 -3.25
N VAL A 40 -0.47 -2.05 -2.24
CA VAL A 40 -0.77 -1.79 -0.82
C VAL A 40 0.05 -0.59 -0.40
N TYR A 41 -0.60 0.44 0.11
CA TYR A 41 0.05 1.71 0.36
C TYR A 41 -0.49 2.41 1.61
N PHE A 42 0.30 3.36 2.10
CA PHE A 42 -0.08 4.23 3.22
C PHE A 42 0.09 5.69 2.80
N ALA A 43 -0.98 6.48 2.92
CA ALA A 43 -1.05 7.83 2.36
C ALA A 43 -1.36 8.90 3.43
N LYS A 44 -1.16 8.62 4.72
CA LYS A 44 -1.49 9.56 5.79
C LYS A 44 -0.40 10.59 6.09
N PHE A 45 0.82 10.36 5.61
CA PHE A 45 1.89 11.35 5.75
C PHE A 45 1.77 12.40 4.67
N GLU A 46 2.08 13.65 5.01
CA GLU A 46 1.93 14.77 4.07
C GLU A 46 2.91 14.70 2.91
N GLU A 47 4.12 14.22 3.15
CA GLU A 47 5.21 14.30 2.18
C GLU A 47 5.06 13.31 1.03
N ALA A 48 4.41 12.16 1.25
CA ALA A 48 4.39 11.12 0.22
C ALA A 48 3.37 10.03 0.52
N VAL A 49 3.11 9.22 -0.50
CA VAL A 49 2.46 7.93 -0.39
C VAL A 49 3.55 6.86 -0.37
N TYR A 50 3.52 5.99 0.63
CA TYR A 50 4.50 4.92 0.78
C TYR A 50 3.90 3.60 0.31
N VAL A 51 4.47 3.05 -0.76
CA VAL A 51 4.08 1.73 -1.27
C VAL A 51 4.72 0.66 -0.41
N LEU A 52 3.89 -0.14 0.24
CA LEU A 52 4.34 -1.20 1.12
C LEU A 52 4.56 -2.50 0.36
N ASP A 53 3.71 -2.77 -0.64
CA ASP A 53 3.85 -3.95 -1.48
C ASP A 53 3.09 -3.72 -2.79
N ALA A 54 3.58 -4.32 -3.86
CA ALA A 54 2.93 -4.29 -5.16
C ALA A 54 3.15 -5.64 -5.82
N PHE A 55 2.08 -6.28 -6.26
CA PHE A 55 2.18 -7.63 -6.79
C PHE A 55 1.07 -7.92 -7.81
N ALA A 56 1.30 -8.90 -8.67
CA ALA A 56 0.31 -9.33 -9.63
C ALA A 56 -0.85 -10.02 -8.92
N LYS A 57 -2.07 -9.67 -9.30
CA LYS A 57 -3.26 -10.28 -8.74
C LYS A 57 -3.45 -11.69 -9.33
N LYS A 58 -3.35 -12.70 -8.48
CA LYS A 58 -3.53 -14.10 -8.88
C LYS A 58 -4.83 -14.71 -8.38
N THR A 59 -5.37 -14.16 -7.28
CA THR A 59 -6.57 -14.65 -6.62
C THR A 59 -7.41 -13.49 -6.14
N GLN A 60 -8.64 -13.77 -5.65
CA GLN A 60 -9.50 -12.74 -5.08
C GLN A 60 -8.94 -12.18 -3.77
N ARG A 61 -8.24 -13.01 -3.01
CA ARG A 61 -7.65 -12.59 -1.74
C ARG A 61 -6.17 -12.27 -1.92
N THR A 62 -5.70 -11.30 -1.16
CA THR A 62 -4.28 -11.04 -1.04
C THR A 62 -3.64 -12.22 -0.32
N ALA A 63 -2.56 -12.76 -0.88
CA ALA A 63 -1.87 -13.89 -0.28
C ALA A 63 -1.32 -13.52 1.10
N LYS A 64 -1.32 -14.48 2.02
CA LYS A 64 -0.82 -14.30 3.38
C LYS A 64 0.60 -13.76 3.39
N GLN A 65 1.44 -14.27 2.50
CA GLN A 65 2.83 -13.83 2.38
C GLN A 65 2.93 -12.34 2.05
N ASP A 66 2.08 -11.85 1.14
CA ASP A 66 2.05 -10.44 0.77
C ASP A 66 1.53 -9.58 1.92
N LEU A 67 0.53 -10.06 2.65
CA LEU A 67 0.02 -9.35 3.82
C LEU A 67 1.09 -9.22 4.90
N GLU A 68 1.82 -10.29 5.17
CA GLU A 68 2.88 -10.29 6.17
C GLU A 68 4.02 -9.35 5.78
N LEU A 69 4.39 -9.34 4.51
CA LEU A 69 5.43 -8.45 4.00
C LEU A 69 5.00 -6.99 4.12
N ALA A 70 3.78 -6.68 3.70
CA ALA A 70 3.24 -5.33 3.80
C ALA A 70 3.17 -4.87 5.26
N ALA A 71 2.75 -5.75 6.17
CA ALA A 71 2.67 -5.44 7.59
C ALA A 71 4.05 -5.17 8.19
N ALA A 72 5.06 -5.96 7.80
CA ALA A 72 6.43 -5.76 8.26
C ALA A 72 6.98 -4.41 7.78
N ARG A 73 6.74 -4.06 6.52
CA ARG A 73 7.16 -2.78 5.96
C ARG A 73 6.45 -1.60 6.61
N PHE A 74 5.18 -1.78 6.94
CA PHE A 74 4.42 -0.73 7.62
C PHE A 74 4.96 -0.49 9.03
N ARG A 75 5.30 -1.53 9.77
CA ARG A 75 5.93 -1.40 11.09
C ARG A 75 7.26 -0.65 11.00
N GLU A 76 8.06 -0.98 9.99
CA GLU A 76 9.34 -0.31 9.74
C GLU A 76 9.14 1.18 9.46
N LEU A 77 8.17 1.50 8.60
CA LEU A 77 7.84 2.89 8.27
C LEU A 77 7.42 3.68 9.51
N ARG A 78 6.56 3.10 10.34
CA ARG A 78 6.11 3.74 11.57
C ARG A 78 7.25 3.93 12.56
N TRP A 79 8.15 2.96 12.64
CA TRP A 79 9.32 3.06 13.49
C TRP A 79 10.22 4.21 13.07
N GLU A 80 10.50 4.34 11.78
CA GLU A 80 11.31 5.43 11.23
C GLU A 80 10.68 6.81 11.46
N ARG A 81 9.35 6.87 11.51
CA ARG A 81 8.59 8.12 11.65
C ARG A 81 8.15 8.40 13.08
N ARG A 82 8.58 7.62 14.06
CA ARG A 82 8.17 7.85 15.44
C ARG A 82 8.69 9.19 15.95
N PRO A 83 7.94 9.86 16.83
CA PRO A 83 8.42 11.10 17.47
C PRO A 83 9.71 10.82 18.26
N GLN A 84 10.63 11.75 18.21
CA GLN A 84 11.88 11.67 18.97
C GLN A 84 11.84 12.61 20.16
#